data_6f9a2e6bec98c48076b247b5c193c156
#
_entry.id   6f9a2e6bec98c48076b247b5c193c156
#
_cell.length_a   1.000
_cell.length_b   1.000
_cell.length_c   1.000
_cell.angle_alpha   90.00
_cell.angle_beta   90.00
_cell.angle_gamma   90.00
#
_symmetry.space_group_name_H-M   'P 1'
#
loop_
_entity.id
_entity.type
_entity.pdbx_description
1 polymer ?
#
loop_
_entity_poly.entity_id
_entity_poly.type
_entity_poly.pdbx_seq_one_letter_code
_entity_poly.pdbx_strand_id
1 'polypeptide(L)'
;GYYYPGERWNRIAKTITSREDWDTKSIQSLQLETVNEVAVENSKFMISQIDRRQFEENTRALDDLAAWEGSHEVDLSAPTLYYKWLYHTLRLAMEDELGKEGFEAYLQTFMMIRSTRHFLSHEENKWWDNRSTDPLESRSEIISEALKVSLAELTKQFGDNFRDWDWENAVTIEHPHPLGAQKPL
;
A
#
# COMPACT_ATOMS: atom_id res chain seq x y z
N GLY A 1 -5.37 -11.39 21.47
CA GLY A 1 -5.39 -10.04 22.04
C GLY A 1 -5.43 -8.95 20.99
N TYR A 2 -6.00 -7.82 21.33
CA TYR A 2 -6.09 -6.64 20.45
C TYR A 2 -4.77 -5.84 20.47
N TYR A 3 -3.65 -6.49 20.17
CA TYR A 3 -2.37 -5.79 20.08
C TYR A 3 -2.17 -5.26 18.66
N TYR A 4 -1.52 -4.11 18.54
CA TYR A 4 -1.08 -3.56 17.26
C TYR A 4 -0.20 -4.59 16.53
N PRO A 5 -0.28 -4.72 15.19
CA PRO A 5 0.60 -5.60 14.44
C PRO A 5 2.06 -5.31 14.76
N GLY A 6 2.83 -6.37 14.99
CA GLY A 6 4.22 -6.26 15.46
C GLY A 6 5.25 -5.85 14.39
N GLU A 7 4.81 -5.30 13.25
CA GLU A 7 5.68 -4.99 12.10
C GLU A 7 6.83 -4.07 12.50
N ARG A 8 6.52 -2.92 13.10
CA ARG A 8 7.54 -1.98 13.57
C ARG A 8 8.42 -2.59 14.67
N TRP A 9 7.83 -3.32 15.61
CA TRP A 9 8.58 -4.02 16.64
C TRP A 9 9.54 -5.05 16.06
N ASN A 10 9.09 -5.88 15.13
CA ASN A 10 9.90 -6.91 14.50
C ASN A 10 11.07 -6.28 13.74
N ARG A 11 10.83 -5.19 13.00
CA ARG A 11 11.87 -4.44 12.29
C ARG A 11 12.91 -3.88 13.27
N ILE A 12 12.48 -3.20 14.33
CA ILE A 12 13.37 -2.63 15.35
C ILE A 12 14.18 -3.76 16.00
N ALA A 13 13.54 -4.83 16.45
CA ALA A 13 14.23 -5.95 17.09
C ALA A 13 15.27 -6.57 16.17
N LYS A 14 14.93 -6.84 14.91
CA LYS A 14 15.82 -7.38 13.88
C LYS A 14 17.02 -6.45 13.66
N THR A 15 16.79 -5.15 13.53
CA THR A 15 17.84 -4.18 13.27
C THR A 15 18.77 -4.01 14.47
N ILE A 16 18.22 -3.91 15.71
CA ILE A 16 19.04 -3.78 16.92
C ILE A 16 19.92 -5.01 17.13
N THR A 17 19.41 -6.21 16.88
CA THR A 17 20.17 -7.46 17.08
C THR A 17 21.15 -7.78 15.93
N SER A 18 21.11 -7.03 14.82
CA SER A 18 21.98 -7.27 13.67
C SER A 18 23.41 -6.75 13.83
N ARG A 19 23.68 -5.88 14.84
CA ARG A 19 24.98 -5.27 15.11
C ARG A 19 25.14 -4.90 16.57
N GLU A 20 26.38 -4.76 17.05
CA GLU A 20 26.71 -4.41 18.43
C GLU A 20 27.30 -2.99 18.58
N ASP A 21 27.70 -2.35 17.48
CA ASP A 21 28.40 -1.06 17.44
C ASP A 21 27.45 0.15 17.33
N TRP A 22 26.43 0.17 18.20
CA TRP A 22 25.44 1.25 18.24
C TRP A 22 26.02 2.55 18.83
N ASP A 23 25.77 3.66 18.11
CA ASP A 23 26.04 5.03 18.57
C ASP A 23 24.74 5.89 18.46
N THR A 24 24.83 7.14 18.94
CA THR A 24 23.70 8.07 18.89
C THR A 24 23.19 8.27 17.46
N LYS A 25 24.09 8.37 16.49
CA LYS A 25 23.73 8.63 15.09
C LYS A 25 22.99 7.47 14.46
N SER A 26 23.45 6.25 14.68
CA SER A 26 22.80 5.05 14.16
C SER A 26 21.43 4.79 14.80
N ILE A 27 21.27 5.11 16.10
CA ILE A 27 19.95 5.06 16.77
C ILE A 27 19.01 6.13 16.19
N GLN A 28 19.47 7.36 15.96
CA GLN A 28 18.67 8.39 15.30
C GLN A 28 18.21 7.96 13.90
N SER A 29 19.11 7.36 13.11
CA SER A 29 18.77 6.82 11.79
C SER A 29 17.70 5.73 11.87
N LEU A 30 17.78 4.82 12.85
CA LEU A 30 16.77 3.79 13.08
C LEU A 30 15.41 4.39 13.48
N GLN A 31 15.40 5.48 14.26
CA GLN A 31 14.15 6.16 14.65
C GLN A 31 13.44 6.80 13.45
N LEU A 32 14.21 7.32 12.48
CA LEU A 32 13.70 7.97 11.27
C LEU A 32 13.45 7.01 10.12
N GLU A 33 13.81 5.73 10.28
CA GLU A 33 13.63 4.72 9.24
C GLU A 33 12.14 4.50 8.91
N THR A 34 11.82 4.53 7.62
CA THR A 34 10.45 4.41 7.09
C THR A 34 10.17 3.07 6.43
N VAL A 35 11.05 2.07 6.58
CA VAL A 35 10.96 0.78 5.90
C VAL A 35 9.82 -0.09 6.45
N ASN A 36 8.98 -0.60 5.54
CA ASN A 36 7.91 -1.56 5.81
C ASN A 36 8.14 -2.88 5.05
N GLU A 37 8.70 -3.88 5.73
CA GLU A 37 8.98 -5.20 5.14
C GLU A 37 7.71 -5.95 4.72
N VAL A 38 6.59 -5.76 5.42
CA VAL A 38 5.30 -6.38 5.07
C VAL A 38 4.74 -5.81 3.77
N ALA A 39 4.90 -4.52 3.53
CA ALA A 39 4.52 -3.90 2.26
C ALA A 39 5.34 -4.47 1.09
N VAL A 40 6.64 -4.74 1.30
CA VAL A 40 7.49 -5.42 0.31
C VAL A 40 7.01 -6.84 0.02
N GLU A 41 6.70 -7.61 1.06
CA GLU A 41 6.18 -8.99 0.88
C GLU A 41 4.86 -8.98 0.11
N ASN A 42 3.93 -8.09 0.48
CA ASN A 42 2.65 -7.95 -0.19
C ASN A 42 2.80 -7.49 -1.65
N SER A 43 3.66 -6.50 -1.93
CA SER A 43 3.87 -6.02 -3.31
C SER A 43 4.45 -7.11 -4.21
N LYS A 44 5.46 -7.86 -3.74
CA LYS A 44 6.03 -9.00 -4.46
C LYS A 44 5.01 -10.09 -4.71
N PHE A 45 4.18 -10.38 -3.71
CA PHE A 45 3.08 -11.33 -3.86
C PHE A 45 2.10 -10.86 -4.94
N MET A 46 1.62 -9.60 -4.88
CA MET A 46 0.68 -9.06 -5.86
C MET A 46 1.26 -9.06 -7.27
N ILE A 47 2.55 -8.72 -7.44
CA ILE A 47 3.26 -8.81 -8.73
C ILE A 47 3.27 -10.26 -9.25
N SER A 48 3.38 -11.26 -8.39
CA SER A 48 3.38 -12.68 -8.79
C SER A 48 2.01 -13.16 -9.28
N GLN A 49 0.93 -12.43 -9.00
CA GLN A 49 -0.44 -12.80 -9.36
C GLN A 49 -0.87 -12.27 -10.73
N ILE A 50 -0.11 -11.39 -11.35
CA ILE A 50 -0.47 -10.75 -12.62
C ILE A 50 0.30 -11.32 -13.81
N ASP A 51 -0.32 -11.32 -14.98
CA ASP A 51 0.39 -11.50 -16.25
C ASP A 51 0.99 -10.17 -16.70
N ARG A 52 2.30 -10.00 -16.52
CA ARG A 52 3.01 -8.75 -16.85
C ARG A 52 2.89 -8.33 -18.31
N ARG A 53 2.58 -9.26 -19.24
CA ARG A 53 2.35 -8.94 -20.65
C ARG A 53 1.14 -8.04 -20.88
N GLN A 54 0.18 -8.04 -19.94
CA GLN A 54 -0.96 -7.12 -20.00
C GLN A 54 -0.60 -5.68 -19.61
N PHE A 55 0.61 -5.45 -19.11
CA PHE A 55 1.11 -4.19 -18.54
C PHE A 55 2.46 -3.77 -19.18
N GLU A 56 2.67 -4.07 -20.47
CA GLU A 56 3.94 -3.78 -21.17
C GLU A 56 4.32 -2.30 -21.11
N GLU A 57 3.34 -1.40 -21.22
CA GLU A 57 3.54 0.05 -21.15
C GLU A 57 3.98 0.51 -19.74
N ASN A 58 3.70 -0.30 -18.71
CA ASN A 58 4.00 0.00 -17.32
C ASN A 58 5.15 -0.86 -16.75
N THR A 59 5.90 -1.55 -17.60
CA THR A 59 6.97 -2.48 -17.20
C THR A 59 7.94 -1.81 -16.21
N ARG A 60 8.33 -0.57 -16.48
CA ARG A 60 9.23 0.18 -15.61
C ARG A 60 8.67 0.40 -14.20
N ALA A 61 7.41 0.81 -14.09
CA ALA A 61 6.76 1.01 -12.80
C ALA A 61 6.70 -0.30 -11.99
N LEU A 62 6.44 -1.43 -12.68
CA LEU A 62 6.44 -2.76 -12.05
C LEU A 62 7.84 -3.24 -11.68
N ASP A 63 8.87 -2.89 -12.45
CA ASP A 63 10.26 -3.21 -12.13
C ASP A 63 10.75 -2.43 -10.91
N ASP A 64 10.46 -1.12 -10.86
CA ASP A 64 10.80 -0.27 -9.73
C ASP A 64 10.05 -0.74 -8.45
N LEU A 65 8.77 -1.13 -8.58
CA LEU A 65 8.03 -1.72 -7.46
C LEU A 65 8.58 -3.09 -7.04
N ALA A 66 9.02 -3.93 -7.98
CA ALA A 66 9.62 -5.23 -7.66
C ALA A 66 10.98 -5.10 -6.96
N ALA A 67 11.73 -4.03 -7.29
CA ALA A 67 13.02 -3.70 -6.67
C ALA A 67 12.87 -2.91 -5.36
N TRP A 68 11.67 -2.43 -5.03
CA TRP A 68 11.43 -1.63 -3.84
C TRP A 68 11.72 -2.39 -2.55
N GLU A 69 12.51 -1.78 -1.66
CA GLU A 69 12.93 -2.34 -0.38
C GLU A 69 12.07 -1.88 0.81
N GLY A 70 10.94 -1.22 0.53
CA GLY A 70 9.97 -0.82 1.55
C GLY A 70 10.19 0.56 2.16
N SER A 71 11.18 1.32 1.69
CA SER A 71 11.39 2.70 2.13
C SER A 71 10.26 3.62 1.63
N HIS A 72 9.84 4.57 2.48
CA HIS A 72 8.86 5.60 2.15
C HIS A 72 9.52 6.98 2.11
N GLU A 73 10.74 7.03 1.53
CA GLU A 73 11.37 8.32 1.24
C GLU A 73 10.49 9.13 0.27
N VAL A 74 10.50 10.43 0.45
CA VAL A 74 9.55 11.36 -0.18
C VAL A 74 9.60 11.37 -1.71
N ASP A 75 10.76 11.09 -2.29
CA ASP A 75 11.06 11.06 -3.72
C ASP A 75 10.85 9.69 -4.38
N LEU A 76 10.31 8.71 -3.67
CA LEU A 76 10.04 7.39 -4.21
C LEU A 76 8.61 7.26 -4.74
N SER A 77 8.47 6.69 -5.94
CA SER A 77 7.17 6.46 -6.58
C SER A 77 6.59 5.07 -6.27
N ALA A 78 7.45 4.10 -5.90
CA ALA A 78 7.01 2.74 -5.62
C ALA A 78 5.98 2.63 -4.47
N PRO A 79 6.11 3.33 -3.33
CA PRO A 79 5.08 3.29 -2.29
C PRO A 79 3.74 3.85 -2.78
N THR A 80 3.73 4.91 -3.61
CA THR A 80 2.51 5.46 -4.20
C THR A 80 1.76 4.42 -5.01
N LEU A 81 2.46 3.71 -5.91
CA LEU A 81 1.84 2.64 -6.70
C LEU A 81 1.36 1.49 -5.81
N TYR A 82 2.18 1.04 -4.85
CA TYR A 82 1.83 -0.06 -3.96
C TYR A 82 0.54 0.22 -3.18
N TYR A 83 0.46 1.34 -2.49
CA TYR A 83 -0.72 1.64 -1.66
C TYR A 83 -1.97 1.92 -2.49
N LYS A 84 -1.84 2.55 -3.67
CA LYS A 84 -2.96 2.71 -4.59
C LYS A 84 -3.47 1.36 -5.09
N TRP A 85 -2.56 0.48 -5.47
CA TRP A 85 -2.90 -0.87 -5.93
C TRP A 85 -3.53 -1.71 -4.82
N LEU A 86 -2.96 -1.69 -3.63
CA LEU A 86 -3.53 -2.38 -2.48
C LEU A 86 -4.93 -1.86 -2.15
N TYR A 87 -5.13 -0.54 -2.15
CA TYR A 87 -6.44 0.07 -1.91
C TYR A 87 -7.49 -0.45 -2.91
N HIS A 88 -7.19 -0.44 -4.20
CA HIS A 88 -8.13 -0.93 -5.21
C HIS A 88 -8.34 -2.44 -5.14
N THR A 89 -7.30 -3.22 -4.78
CA THR A 89 -7.45 -4.65 -4.54
C THR A 89 -8.43 -4.93 -3.42
N LEU A 90 -8.29 -4.25 -2.28
CA LEU A 90 -9.21 -4.41 -1.16
C LEU A 90 -10.61 -3.88 -1.50
N ARG A 91 -10.69 -2.79 -2.24
CA ARG A 91 -11.97 -2.19 -2.64
C ARG A 91 -12.77 -3.12 -3.56
N LEU A 92 -12.14 -3.63 -4.62
CA LEU A 92 -12.80 -4.51 -5.57
C LEU A 92 -13.23 -5.85 -4.95
N ALA A 93 -12.51 -6.27 -3.91
CA ALA A 93 -12.76 -7.52 -3.22
C ALA A 93 -13.73 -7.41 -2.02
N MET A 94 -14.03 -6.21 -1.52
CA MET A 94 -14.76 -6.11 -0.24
C MET A 94 -15.89 -5.08 -0.24
N GLU A 95 -15.87 -4.09 -1.15
CA GLU A 95 -16.85 -3.00 -1.10
C GLU A 95 -18.26 -3.46 -1.45
N ASP A 96 -18.39 -4.48 -2.28
CA ASP A 96 -19.69 -5.03 -2.68
C ASP A 96 -20.41 -5.78 -1.53
N GLU A 97 -19.66 -6.43 -0.61
CA GLU A 97 -20.23 -7.03 0.59
C GLU A 97 -20.41 -6.04 1.74
N LEU A 98 -19.42 -5.17 1.96
CA LEU A 98 -19.44 -4.24 3.08
C LEU A 98 -20.29 -3.00 2.82
N GLY A 99 -20.53 -2.69 1.54
CA GLY A 99 -20.99 -1.39 1.12
C GLY A 99 -19.92 -0.31 1.32
N LYS A 100 -20.10 0.85 0.66
CA LYS A 100 -19.13 1.94 0.70
C LYS A 100 -18.80 2.41 2.12
N GLU A 101 -19.80 2.64 2.95
CA GLU A 101 -19.60 3.11 4.34
C GLU A 101 -18.88 2.06 5.20
N GLY A 102 -19.20 0.78 5.03
CA GLY A 102 -18.54 -0.31 5.73
C GLY A 102 -17.09 -0.48 5.30
N PHE A 103 -16.80 -0.35 4.01
CA PHE A 103 -15.44 -0.38 3.49
C PHE A 103 -14.61 0.81 3.98
N GLU A 104 -15.15 2.03 3.97
CA GLU A 104 -14.48 3.21 4.52
C GLU A 104 -14.19 3.04 6.02
N ALA A 105 -15.14 2.51 6.79
CA ALA A 105 -14.93 2.21 8.20
C ALA A 105 -13.84 1.14 8.42
N TYR A 106 -13.81 0.09 7.59
CA TYR A 106 -12.76 -0.94 7.63
C TYR A 106 -11.37 -0.35 7.41
N LEU A 107 -11.21 0.55 6.42
CA LEU A 107 -9.93 1.21 6.12
C LEU A 107 -9.39 2.06 7.28
N GLN A 108 -10.27 2.61 8.12
CA GLN A 108 -9.89 3.41 9.28
C GLN A 108 -9.46 2.58 10.49
N THR A 109 -9.55 1.26 10.41
CA THR A 109 -9.21 0.36 11.50
C THR A 109 -7.85 -0.30 11.28
N PHE A 110 -7.17 -0.66 12.39
CA PHE A 110 -5.98 -1.49 12.29
C PHE A 110 -6.28 -2.94 11.84
N MET A 111 -7.55 -3.31 11.72
CA MET A 111 -7.95 -4.61 11.16
C MET A 111 -7.50 -4.74 9.69
N MET A 112 -7.55 -3.66 8.92
CA MET A 112 -7.03 -3.64 7.56
C MET A 112 -5.57 -4.10 7.53
N ILE A 113 -4.70 -3.52 8.36
CA ILE A 113 -3.28 -3.89 8.43
C ILE A 113 -3.12 -5.37 8.82
N ARG A 114 -3.87 -5.84 9.81
CA ARG A 114 -3.78 -7.22 10.31
C ARG A 114 -4.27 -8.26 9.34
N SER A 115 -5.35 -7.97 8.62
CA SER A 115 -6.02 -8.95 7.74
C SER A 115 -5.43 -9.00 6.35
N THR A 116 -4.80 -7.93 5.84
CA THR A 116 -4.35 -7.82 4.45
C THR A 116 -3.44 -8.98 4.04
N ARG A 117 -2.40 -9.29 4.81
CA ARG A 117 -1.49 -10.40 4.47
C ARG A 117 -2.21 -11.74 4.42
N HIS A 118 -3.06 -12.01 5.41
CA HIS A 118 -3.86 -13.23 5.47
C HIS A 118 -4.83 -13.29 4.28
N PHE A 119 -5.53 -12.20 4.01
CA PHE A 119 -6.46 -12.09 2.90
C PHE A 119 -5.76 -12.36 1.55
N LEU A 120 -4.65 -11.69 1.26
CA LEU A 120 -3.89 -11.88 0.03
C LEU A 120 -3.42 -13.34 -0.15
N SER A 121 -3.05 -14.02 0.92
CA SER A 121 -2.54 -15.41 0.86
C SER A 121 -3.62 -16.48 0.65
N HIS A 122 -4.91 -16.17 0.84
CA HIS A 122 -6.00 -17.13 0.75
C HIS A 122 -6.75 -17.02 -0.58
N GLU A 123 -6.40 -17.89 -1.52
CA GLU A 123 -6.96 -17.92 -2.88
C GLU A 123 -8.44 -18.26 -2.90
N GLU A 124 -8.87 -19.23 -2.10
CA GLU A 124 -10.25 -19.70 -2.06
C GLU A 124 -11.19 -18.81 -1.23
N ASN A 125 -10.78 -17.60 -0.91
CA ASN A 125 -11.62 -16.68 -0.17
C ASN A 125 -12.75 -16.15 -1.08
N LYS A 126 -14.00 -16.29 -0.62
CA LYS A 126 -15.18 -15.84 -1.37
C LYS A 126 -15.24 -14.34 -1.61
N TRP A 127 -14.49 -13.55 -0.88
CA TRP A 127 -14.37 -12.11 -1.06
C TRP A 127 -13.60 -11.71 -2.33
N TRP A 128 -13.02 -12.66 -3.07
CA TRP A 128 -12.43 -12.36 -4.37
C TRP A 128 -13.45 -12.21 -5.48
N ASP A 129 -14.69 -12.70 -5.27
CA ASP A 129 -15.79 -12.57 -6.19
C ASP A 129 -16.45 -11.20 -6.03
N ASN A 130 -16.40 -10.36 -7.04
CA ASN A 130 -17.10 -9.09 -7.06
C ASN A 130 -18.57 -9.35 -7.47
N ARG A 131 -19.46 -9.40 -6.50
CA ARG A 131 -20.88 -9.71 -6.68
C ARG A 131 -21.64 -8.71 -7.56
N SER A 132 -21.04 -7.60 -7.96
CA SER A 132 -21.63 -6.64 -8.89
C SER A 132 -21.36 -6.98 -10.36
N THR A 133 -20.52 -7.99 -10.63
CA THR A 133 -20.19 -8.50 -11.96
C THR A 133 -20.76 -9.91 -12.17
N ASP A 134 -20.84 -10.37 -13.42
CA ASP A 134 -21.55 -11.61 -13.75
C ASP A 134 -20.65 -12.87 -13.81
N PRO A 135 -19.35 -12.83 -14.17
CA PRO A 135 -18.47 -13.98 -13.93
C PRO A 135 -17.92 -13.98 -12.51
N LEU A 136 -17.74 -15.18 -11.95
CA LEU A 136 -17.01 -15.37 -10.69
C LEU A 136 -15.55 -15.03 -10.90
N GLU A 137 -15.05 -14.00 -10.22
CA GLU A 137 -13.64 -13.61 -10.34
C GLU A 137 -12.73 -14.41 -9.43
N SER A 138 -11.52 -14.62 -9.92
CA SER A 138 -10.40 -15.14 -9.15
C SER A 138 -9.60 -14.02 -8.47
N ARG A 139 -8.82 -14.38 -7.46
CA ARG A 139 -7.84 -13.47 -6.83
C ARG A 139 -6.96 -12.75 -7.85
N SER A 140 -6.42 -13.49 -8.84
CA SER A 140 -5.53 -12.93 -9.86
C SER A 140 -6.23 -11.93 -10.76
N GLU A 141 -7.51 -12.15 -11.08
CA GLU A 141 -8.31 -11.23 -11.88
C GLU A 141 -8.60 -9.94 -11.11
N ILE A 142 -9.02 -10.03 -9.85
CA ILE A 142 -9.21 -8.85 -8.98
C ILE A 142 -7.92 -8.06 -8.82
N ILE A 143 -6.79 -8.72 -8.53
CA ILE A 143 -5.50 -8.05 -8.38
C ILE A 143 -5.07 -7.38 -9.70
N SER A 144 -5.28 -8.03 -10.85
CA SER A 144 -4.96 -7.46 -12.16
C SER A 144 -5.84 -6.27 -12.51
N GLU A 145 -7.15 -6.35 -12.25
CA GLU A 145 -8.07 -5.25 -12.48
C GLU A 145 -7.78 -4.06 -11.57
N ALA A 146 -7.49 -4.32 -10.30
CA ALA A 146 -7.05 -3.31 -9.34
C ALA A 146 -5.79 -2.55 -9.81
N LEU A 147 -4.84 -3.26 -10.44
CA LEU A 147 -3.66 -2.63 -11.01
C LEU A 147 -4.01 -1.70 -12.16
N LYS A 148 -4.87 -2.13 -13.10
CA LYS A 148 -5.32 -1.29 -14.23
C LYS A 148 -5.98 0.00 -13.74
N VAL A 149 -6.89 -0.12 -12.77
CA VAL A 149 -7.56 1.04 -12.17
C VAL A 149 -6.55 1.97 -11.50
N SER A 150 -5.61 1.41 -10.75
CA SER A 150 -4.56 2.17 -10.05
C SER A 150 -3.67 2.94 -11.01
N LEU A 151 -3.18 2.30 -12.06
CA LEU A 151 -2.34 2.93 -13.08
C LEU A 151 -3.10 4.06 -13.78
N ALA A 152 -4.36 3.83 -14.17
CA ALA A 152 -5.19 4.86 -14.82
C ALA A 152 -5.44 6.07 -13.90
N GLU A 153 -5.72 5.86 -12.61
CA GLU A 153 -5.92 6.96 -11.67
C GLU A 153 -4.62 7.72 -11.39
N LEU A 154 -3.49 7.02 -11.22
CA LEU A 154 -2.19 7.66 -10.98
C LEU A 154 -1.72 8.45 -12.20
N THR A 155 -1.86 7.89 -13.40
CA THR A 155 -1.60 8.61 -14.65
C THR A 155 -2.46 9.87 -14.78
N LYS A 156 -3.74 9.77 -14.45
CA LYS A 156 -4.64 10.95 -14.48
C LYS A 156 -4.25 12.00 -13.44
N GLN A 157 -3.76 11.59 -12.29
CA GLN A 157 -3.43 12.49 -11.17
C GLN A 157 -2.06 13.15 -11.35
N PHE A 158 -1.04 12.39 -11.78
CA PHE A 158 0.36 12.79 -11.78
C PHE A 158 1.01 12.81 -13.16
N GLY A 159 0.30 12.35 -14.22
CA GLY A 159 0.85 12.22 -15.58
C GLY A 159 1.41 10.83 -15.88
N ASP A 160 1.84 10.64 -17.13
CA ASP A 160 2.27 9.33 -17.67
C ASP A 160 3.65 8.88 -17.17
N ASN A 161 4.44 9.80 -16.64
CA ASN A 161 5.77 9.47 -16.17
C ASN A 161 5.72 8.96 -14.73
N PHE A 162 5.95 7.67 -14.54
CA PHE A 162 5.97 7.03 -13.22
C PHE A 162 6.88 7.73 -12.20
N ARG A 163 7.96 8.38 -12.64
CA ARG A 163 8.87 9.11 -11.75
C ARG A 163 8.27 10.35 -11.12
N ASP A 164 7.14 10.83 -11.62
CA ASP A 164 6.45 11.99 -11.09
C ASP A 164 5.40 11.61 -10.02
N TRP A 165 5.26 10.27 -9.74
CA TRP A 165 4.34 9.74 -8.73
C TRP A 165 4.95 9.70 -7.33
N ASP A 166 5.76 10.70 -7.02
CA ASP A 166 6.48 10.78 -5.76
C ASP A 166 5.57 10.67 -4.54
N TRP A 167 6.08 10.00 -3.50
CA TRP A 167 5.33 9.76 -2.27
C TRP A 167 4.89 11.06 -1.59
N GLU A 168 5.71 12.11 -1.62
CA GLU A 168 5.34 13.44 -1.07
C GLU A 168 4.13 14.08 -1.77
N ASN A 169 3.93 13.79 -3.06
CA ASN A 169 2.80 14.30 -3.83
C ASN A 169 1.53 13.46 -3.60
N ALA A 170 1.67 12.20 -3.21
CA ALA A 170 0.57 11.28 -2.99
C ALA A 170 0.00 11.36 -1.57
N VAL A 171 0.83 11.69 -0.58
CA VAL A 171 0.44 11.70 0.84
C VAL A 171 0.81 13.02 1.47
N THR A 172 -0.20 13.84 1.73
CA THR A 172 -0.06 15.13 2.42
C THR A 172 -0.76 15.08 3.79
N ILE A 173 -0.11 15.65 4.79
CA ILE A 173 -0.69 15.80 6.12
C ILE A 173 -0.99 17.29 6.33
N GLU A 174 -2.26 17.63 6.44
CA GLU A 174 -2.67 18.98 6.79
C GLU A 174 -2.71 19.14 8.32
N HIS A 175 -1.95 20.08 8.85
CA HIS A 175 -2.01 20.50 10.24
C HIS A 175 -2.69 21.87 10.34
N PRO A 176 -4.03 21.94 10.30
CA PRO A 176 -4.70 23.23 10.40
C PRO A 176 -4.44 23.85 11.75
N HIS A 177 -3.97 25.11 11.74
CA HIS A 177 -3.80 25.86 12.98
C HIS A 177 -5.18 26.05 13.64
N PRO A 178 -5.33 25.79 14.96
CA PRO A 178 -6.63 25.88 15.65
C PRO A 178 -7.34 27.24 15.45
N LEU A 179 -6.57 28.32 15.25
CA LEU A 179 -7.09 29.67 14.98
C LEU A 179 -7.07 30.04 13.48
N GLY A 180 -6.62 29.16 12.60
CA GLY A 180 -6.47 29.45 11.17
C GLY A 180 -7.79 29.67 10.44
N ALA A 181 -8.90 29.15 10.97
CA ALA A 181 -10.26 29.37 10.44
C ALA A 181 -10.91 30.69 10.93
N GLN A 182 -10.29 31.40 11.89
CA GLN A 182 -10.82 32.66 12.38
C GLN A 182 -10.41 33.79 11.43
N LYS A 183 -11.40 34.56 10.94
CA LYS A 183 -11.10 35.76 10.17
C LYS A 183 -10.38 36.76 11.08
N PRO A 184 -9.34 37.47 10.59
CA PRO A 184 -8.76 38.59 11.34
C PRO A 184 -9.86 39.58 11.68
N LEU A 185 -9.85 40.06 12.93
CA LEU A 185 -10.74 41.12 13.41
C LEU A 185 -10.47 42.43 12.68
#